data_7529bd0d2d1719090cde676b905f49a8
#
_entry.id   7529bd0d2d1719090cde676b905f49a8
#
_cell.length_a   1.000
_cell.length_b   1.000
_cell.length_c   1.000
_cell.angle_alpha   90.00
_cell.angle_beta   90.00
_cell.angle_gamma   90.00
#
_symmetry.space_group_name_H-M   'P 1'
#
loop_
_entity.id
_entity.type
_entity.pdbx_description
1 polymer ?
#
loop_
_entity_poly.entity_id
_entity_poly.type
_entity_poly.pdbx_seq_one_letter_code
_entity_poly.pdbx_strand_id
1 'polypeptide(L)'
;LAYEYAPEKRKGFFGSIPQAGVTIGMLMATFIVSLMTLFDEAQFLAWGWRIPFLLSSVLVFLGLWIRKDIDETPAFKQVKKSGQVAKAPLRDTLKHHWREVLIAAGLKVVETAPFYIFSTFVVSYATTTLSYQKSQALESVTLGALVATVMIPLMGLLSDKVGRQKMYTLSVVLLGLFIVPWFLLLDTGTGWGIMLATIVAFGILWAPVTAVLGTLCSEIFSANVRYTGITLGYQLGAALAGGTAPLIATGLLAKYDGDWRPVAVYLGVTVAISLLAIFCASRMKSAPDVASSRAARA
;
A
#
# COMPACT_ATOMS: atom_id res chain seq x y z
N LEU A 1 -5.94 -3.12 -15.14
CA LEU A 1 -5.89 -4.43 -15.81
C LEU A 1 -6.50 -5.52 -14.93
N ALA A 2 -5.85 -5.97 -13.83
CA ALA A 2 -6.34 -7.08 -13.01
C ALA A 2 -7.80 -6.90 -12.55
N TYR A 3 -8.19 -5.70 -12.15
CA TYR A 3 -9.56 -5.36 -11.78
C TYR A 3 -10.55 -5.44 -12.94
N GLU A 4 -10.16 -5.02 -14.16
CA GLU A 4 -11.05 -4.92 -15.33
C GLU A 4 -11.25 -6.25 -16.05
N TYR A 5 -10.29 -7.17 -15.96
CA TYR A 5 -10.42 -8.55 -16.45
C TYR A 5 -11.00 -9.51 -15.42
N ALA A 6 -11.13 -9.10 -14.15
CA ALA A 6 -11.64 -9.96 -13.10
C ALA A 6 -13.16 -10.23 -13.26
N PRO A 7 -13.60 -11.46 -12.93
CA PRO A 7 -15.02 -11.75 -12.79
C PRO A 7 -15.68 -10.83 -11.76
N GLU A 8 -16.93 -10.39 -12.01
CA GLU A 8 -17.67 -9.44 -11.15
C GLU A 8 -17.63 -9.81 -9.66
N LYS A 9 -17.77 -11.11 -9.33
CA LYS A 9 -17.80 -11.62 -7.96
C LYS A 9 -16.43 -11.77 -7.29
N ARG A 10 -15.32 -11.51 -8.01
CA ARG A 10 -13.93 -11.72 -7.53
C ARG A 10 -12.99 -10.54 -7.83
N LYS A 11 -13.54 -9.38 -8.08
CA LYS A 11 -12.76 -8.16 -8.38
C LYS A 11 -11.80 -7.77 -7.23
N GLY A 12 -12.22 -7.99 -5.97
CA GLY A 12 -11.38 -7.74 -4.80
C GLY A 12 -10.18 -8.69 -4.75
N PHE A 13 -10.41 -9.99 -4.96
CA PHE A 13 -9.34 -10.98 -4.99
C PHE A 13 -8.30 -10.66 -6.10
N PHE A 14 -8.74 -10.55 -7.34
CA PHE A 14 -7.82 -10.29 -8.46
C PHE A 14 -7.15 -8.91 -8.37
N GLY A 15 -7.85 -7.90 -7.84
CA GLY A 15 -7.29 -6.57 -7.62
C GLY A 15 -6.27 -6.52 -6.48
N SER A 16 -6.30 -7.46 -5.53
CA SER A 16 -5.33 -7.53 -4.43
C SER A 16 -4.03 -8.26 -4.81
N ILE A 17 -4.04 -9.12 -5.83
CA ILE A 17 -2.83 -9.87 -6.26
C ILE A 17 -1.65 -8.94 -6.60
N PRO A 18 -1.81 -7.87 -7.39
CA PRO A 18 -0.71 -6.93 -7.64
C PRO A 18 -0.21 -6.24 -6.36
N GLN A 19 -1.06 -6.06 -5.36
CA GLN A 19 -0.68 -5.47 -4.08
C GLN A 19 0.17 -6.42 -3.23
N ALA A 20 -0.10 -7.74 -3.27
CA ALA A 20 0.79 -8.73 -2.67
C ALA A 20 2.20 -8.71 -3.29
N GLY A 21 2.34 -8.25 -4.52
CA GLY A 21 3.64 -8.02 -5.17
C GLY A 21 4.56 -7.05 -4.41
N VAL A 22 4.01 -6.11 -3.62
CA VAL A 22 4.79 -5.18 -2.79
C VAL A 22 5.54 -5.94 -1.70
N THR A 23 4.85 -6.80 -0.95
CA THR A 23 5.45 -7.60 0.12
C THR A 23 6.34 -8.72 -0.41
N ILE A 24 5.97 -9.34 -1.52
CA ILE A 24 6.83 -10.32 -2.23
C ILE A 24 8.13 -9.63 -2.68
N GLY A 25 8.05 -8.45 -3.29
CA GLY A 25 9.22 -7.69 -3.70
C GLY A 25 10.12 -7.31 -2.53
N MET A 26 9.53 -6.92 -1.40
CA MET A 26 10.27 -6.65 -0.16
C MET A 26 10.98 -7.90 0.36
N LEU A 27 10.32 -9.06 0.42
CA LEU A 27 10.91 -10.33 0.84
C LEU A 27 12.05 -10.76 -0.09
N MET A 28 11.86 -10.65 -1.40
CA MET A 28 12.92 -10.94 -2.39
C MET A 28 14.11 -10.01 -2.23
N ALA A 29 13.88 -8.72 -2.07
CA ALA A 29 14.95 -7.74 -1.86
C ALA A 29 15.75 -8.04 -0.58
N THR A 30 15.04 -8.32 0.54
CA THR A 30 15.66 -8.69 1.81
C THR A 30 16.47 -9.98 1.67
N PHE A 31 15.93 -11.00 0.99
CA PHE A 31 16.62 -12.25 0.74
C PHE A 31 17.90 -12.05 -0.09
N ILE A 32 17.83 -11.30 -1.17
CA ILE A 32 18.99 -11.02 -2.03
C ILE A 32 20.06 -10.26 -1.25
N VAL A 33 19.67 -9.23 -0.47
CA VAL A 33 20.61 -8.48 0.37
C VAL A 33 21.23 -9.39 1.44
N SER A 34 20.46 -10.30 2.04
CA SER A 34 21.02 -11.29 2.98
C SER A 34 22.06 -12.22 2.34
N LEU A 35 21.84 -12.64 1.10
CA LEU A 35 22.86 -13.39 0.37
C LEU A 35 24.15 -12.58 0.13
N MET A 36 24.00 -11.26 -0.02
CA MET A 36 25.17 -10.39 -0.21
C MET A 36 26.02 -10.23 1.06
N THR A 37 25.45 -10.52 2.27
CA THR A 37 26.22 -10.52 3.51
C THR A 37 27.20 -11.70 3.60
N LEU A 38 27.12 -12.67 2.69
CA LEU A 38 28.09 -13.76 2.57
C LEU A 38 29.40 -13.31 1.91
N PHE A 39 29.42 -12.16 1.25
CA PHE A 39 30.66 -11.58 0.71
C PHE A 39 31.42 -10.84 1.80
N ASP A 40 32.75 -10.80 1.66
CA ASP A 40 33.57 -9.94 2.52
C ASP A 40 33.13 -8.47 2.37
N GLU A 41 33.20 -7.71 3.46
CA GLU A 41 32.77 -6.32 3.50
C GLU A 41 33.46 -5.46 2.41
N ALA A 42 34.75 -5.69 2.17
CA ALA A 42 35.51 -5.01 1.13
C ALA A 42 34.98 -5.31 -0.29
N GLN A 43 34.63 -6.55 -0.56
CA GLN A 43 34.04 -6.98 -1.84
C GLN A 43 32.63 -6.45 -2.00
N PHE A 44 31.82 -6.46 -0.93
CA PHE A 44 30.47 -5.91 -0.93
C PHE A 44 30.50 -4.40 -1.24
N LEU A 45 31.35 -3.64 -0.55
CA LEU A 45 31.48 -2.20 -0.75
C LEU A 45 32.08 -1.83 -2.11
N ALA A 46 33.03 -2.62 -2.62
CA ALA A 46 33.63 -2.37 -3.93
C ALA A 46 32.63 -2.54 -5.09
N TRP A 47 31.90 -3.64 -5.11
CA TRP A 47 31.03 -3.99 -6.24
C TRP A 47 29.74 -4.73 -5.87
N GLY A 48 29.72 -5.51 -4.80
CA GLY A 48 28.63 -6.42 -4.42
C GLY A 48 27.27 -5.75 -4.30
N TRP A 49 27.20 -4.53 -3.78
CA TRP A 49 25.96 -3.77 -3.63
C TRP A 49 25.24 -3.47 -4.96
N ARG A 50 25.95 -3.59 -6.11
CA ARG A 50 25.36 -3.38 -7.43
C ARG A 50 24.57 -4.60 -7.92
N ILE A 51 24.86 -5.79 -7.41
CA ILE A 51 24.24 -7.05 -7.84
C ILE A 51 22.71 -7.01 -7.72
N PRO A 52 22.10 -6.60 -6.60
CA PRO A 52 20.64 -6.51 -6.49
C PRO A 52 20.02 -5.59 -7.56
N PHE A 53 20.68 -4.48 -7.88
CA PHE A 53 20.21 -3.55 -8.91
C PHE A 53 20.30 -4.14 -10.32
N LEU A 54 21.38 -4.86 -10.62
CA LEU A 54 21.54 -5.56 -11.90
C LEU A 54 20.50 -6.69 -12.05
N LEU A 55 20.23 -7.44 -10.99
CA LEU A 55 19.20 -8.46 -10.97
C LEU A 55 17.80 -7.86 -11.23
N SER A 56 17.54 -6.65 -10.77
CA SER A 56 16.26 -5.98 -11.03
C SER A 56 16.03 -5.72 -12.52
N SER A 57 17.07 -5.62 -13.34
CA SER A 57 16.95 -5.47 -14.80
C SER A 57 16.24 -6.68 -15.45
N VAL A 58 16.44 -7.88 -14.90
CA VAL A 58 15.73 -9.09 -15.36
C VAL A 58 14.22 -8.93 -15.20
N LEU A 59 13.77 -8.35 -14.07
CA LEU A 59 12.35 -8.07 -13.83
C LEU A 59 11.80 -7.00 -14.80
N VAL A 60 12.63 -6.02 -15.17
CA VAL A 60 12.25 -5.02 -16.19
C VAL A 60 12.04 -5.69 -17.55
N PHE A 61 12.97 -6.54 -18.00
CA PHE A 61 12.83 -7.28 -19.26
C PHE A 61 11.62 -8.20 -19.24
N LEU A 62 11.39 -8.92 -18.14
CA LEU A 62 10.20 -9.76 -17.97
C LEU A 62 8.91 -8.93 -18.05
N GLY A 63 8.89 -7.77 -17.37
CA GLY A 63 7.75 -6.86 -17.41
C GLY A 63 7.46 -6.30 -18.80
N LEU A 64 8.50 -5.95 -19.57
CA LEU A 64 8.36 -5.51 -20.96
C LEU A 64 7.86 -6.65 -21.87
N TRP A 65 8.38 -7.86 -21.68
CA TRP A 65 7.96 -9.04 -22.44
C TRP A 65 6.49 -9.37 -22.20
N ILE A 66 6.06 -9.41 -20.94
CA ILE A 66 4.64 -9.64 -20.61
C ILE A 66 3.74 -8.54 -21.21
N ARG A 67 4.16 -7.27 -21.13
CA ARG A 67 3.35 -6.15 -21.65
C ARG A 67 3.17 -6.18 -23.18
N LYS A 68 4.08 -6.80 -23.92
CA LYS A 68 3.99 -6.87 -25.38
C LYS A 68 2.77 -7.65 -25.85
N ASP A 69 2.35 -8.66 -25.08
CA ASP A 69 1.26 -9.56 -25.44
C ASP A 69 -0.07 -9.22 -24.72
N ILE A 70 -0.09 -8.17 -23.90
CA ILE A 70 -1.31 -7.74 -23.20
C ILE A 70 -2.12 -6.78 -24.09
N ASP A 71 -3.30 -7.21 -24.46
CA ASP A 71 -4.31 -6.41 -25.16
C ASP A 71 -4.87 -5.29 -24.26
N GLU A 72 -5.41 -4.25 -24.90
CA GLU A 72 -6.16 -3.19 -24.23
C GLU A 72 -7.38 -3.74 -23.50
N THR A 73 -7.68 -3.17 -22.30
CA THR A 73 -8.80 -3.64 -21.49
C THR A 73 -10.16 -3.44 -22.17
N PRO A 74 -11.16 -4.31 -21.90
CA PRO A 74 -12.49 -4.17 -22.48
C PRO A 74 -13.12 -2.79 -22.24
N ALA A 75 -12.94 -2.23 -21.02
CA ALA A 75 -13.44 -0.92 -20.65
C ALA A 75 -12.79 0.19 -21.49
N PHE A 76 -11.47 0.14 -21.69
CA PHE A 76 -10.77 1.13 -22.52
C PHE A 76 -11.05 0.97 -24.02
N LYS A 77 -11.20 -0.28 -24.51
CA LYS A 77 -11.65 -0.54 -25.89
C LYS A 77 -13.02 0.11 -26.17
N GLN A 78 -13.93 0.10 -25.19
CA GLN A 78 -15.24 0.77 -25.32
C GLN A 78 -15.09 2.31 -25.36
N VAL A 79 -14.28 2.90 -24.46
CA VAL A 79 -14.00 4.34 -24.46
C VAL A 79 -13.38 4.79 -25.80
N LYS A 80 -12.47 3.99 -26.36
CA LYS A 80 -11.85 4.26 -27.66
C LYS A 80 -12.88 4.21 -28.82
N LYS A 81 -13.80 3.22 -28.79
CA LYS A 81 -14.87 3.10 -29.79
C LYS A 81 -15.90 4.23 -29.70
N SER A 82 -16.17 4.76 -28.51
CA SER A 82 -17.11 5.88 -28.32
C SER A 82 -16.51 7.26 -28.62
N GLY A 83 -15.21 7.33 -28.96
CA GLY A 83 -14.52 8.60 -29.23
C GLY A 83 -14.29 9.47 -27.99
N GLN A 84 -14.58 8.96 -26.78
CA GLN A 84 -14.48 9.67 -25.51
C GLN A 84 -13.09 9.57 -24.86
N VAL A 85 -12.06 9.27 -25.64
CA VAL A 85 -10.66 9.28 -25.11
C VAL A 85 -10.28 10.71 -24.78
N ALA A 86 -9.93 10.97 -23.54
CA ALA A 86 -9.49 12.29 -23.11
C ALA A 86 -8.23 12.72 -23.87
N LYS A 87 -8.28 13.87 -24.55
CA LYS A 87 -7.12 14.43 -25.28
C LYS A 87 -5.99 14.90 -24.34
N ALA A 88 -6.33 15.31 -23.14
CA ALA A 88 -5.39 15.75 -22.10
C ALA A 88 -5.82 15.18 -20.73
N PRO A 89 -5.61 13.84 -20.49
CA PRO A 89 -6.13 13.18 -19.29
C PRO A 89 -5.71 13.84 -17.98
N LEU A 90 -4.46 14.30 -17.89
CA LEU A 90 -3.93 14.97 -16.71
C LEU A 90 -4.68 16.30 -16.41
N ARG A 91 -4.84 17.16 -17.42
CA ARG A 91 -5.55 18.44 -17.28
C ARG A 91 -7.02 18.22 -16.95
N ASP A 92 -7.66 17.28 -17.61
CA ASP A 92 -9.07 16.95 -17.39
C ASP A 92 -9.30 16.40 -15.99
N THR A 93 -8.41 15.51 -15.52
CA THR A 93 -8.45 14.95 -14.16
C THR A 93 -8.29 16.06 -13.12
N LEU A 94 -7.29 16.92 -13.24
CA LEU A 94 -7.06 18.02 -12.29
C LEU A 94 -8.15 19.07 -12.31
N LYS A 95 -8.78 19.33 -13.45
CA LYS A 95 -9.84 20.34 -13.57
C LYS A 95 -11.20 19.84 -13.11
N HIS A 96 -11.55 18.60 -13.42
CA HIS A 96 -12.92 18.10 -13.22
C HIS A 96 -13.03 17.02 -12.15
N HIS A 97 -11.89 16.35 -11.77
CA HIS A 97 -11.84 15.21 -10.85
C HIS A 97 -10.86 15.42 -9.68
N TRP A 98 -10.54 16.68 -9.35
CA TRP A 98 -9.61 17.00 -8.26
C TRP A 98 -10.06 16.48 -6.89
N ARG A 99 -11.38 16.44 -6.65
CA ARG A 99 -11.95 15.92 -5.39
C ARG A 99 -11.70 14.43 -5.25
N GLU A 100 -11.92 13.67 -6.31
CA GLU A 100 -11.64 12.25 -6.38
C GLU A 100 -10.13 11.95 -6.19
N VAL A 101 -9.27 12.82 -6.76
CA VAL A 101 -7.81 12.72 -6.59
C VAL A 101 -7.43 12.96 -5.13
N LEU A 102 -7.98 13.96 -4.46
CA LEU A 102 -7.73 14.23 -3.05
C LEU A 102 -8.25 13.10 -2.14
N ILE A 103 -9.40 12.54 -2.45
CA ILE A 103 -9.93 11.37 -1.74
C ILE A 103 -8.99 10.17 -1.91
N ALA A 104 -8.57 9.86 -3.13
CA ALA A 104 -7.63 8.78 -3.38
C ALA A 104 -6.28 9.00 -2.67
N ALA A 105 -5.78 10.24 -2.62
CA ALA A 105 -4.60 10.61 -1.86
C ALA A 105 -4.81 10.39 -0.35
N GLY A 106 -5.95 10.83 0.19
CA GLY A 106 -6.29 10.62 1.60
C GLY A 106 -6.43 9.14 1.97
N LEU A 107 -7.03 8.32 1.10
CA LEU A 107 -7.09 6.88 1.29
C LEU A 107 -5.70 6.23 1.27
N LYS A 108 -4.76 6.75 0.48
CA LYS A 108 -3.39 6.24 0.38
C LYS A 108 -2.55 6.54 1.62
N VAL A 109 -2.87 7.58 2.39
CA VAL A 109 -2.09 8.03 3.56
C VAL A 109 -1.90 6.92 4.59
N VAL A 110 -2.98 6.28 5.05
CA VAL A 110 -2.93 5.21 6.08
C VAL A 110 -2.36 3.89 5.54
N GLU A 111 -2.33 3.71 4.24
CA GLU A 111 -1.66 2.55 3.66
C GLU A 111 -0.15 2.75 3.63
N THR A 112 0.31 3.96 3.29
CA THR A 112 1.73 4.19 3.01
C THR A 112 2.52 4.59 4.27
N ALA A 113 2.01 5.50 5.12
CA ALA A 113 2.73 5.91 6.32
C ALA A 113 2.94 4.76 7.32
N PRO A 114 1.91 3.98 7.72
CA PRO A 114 2.11 2.80 8.54
C PRO A 114 3.01 1.73 7.91
N PHE A 115 2.96 1.55 6.59
CA PHE A 115 3.89 0.65 5.91
C PHE A 115 5.34 0.97 6.23
N TYR A 116 5.75 2.22 6.06
CA TYR A 116 7.12 2.65 6.37
C TYR A 116 7.43 2.65 7.86
N ILE A 117 6.45 2.90 8.71
CA ILE A 117 6.64 2.81 10.17
C ILE A 117 6.86 1.35 10.59
N PHE A 118 6.03 0.42 10.14
CA PHE A 118 6.11 -0.99 10.54
C PHE A 118 7.22 -1.77 9.84
N SER A 119 7.72 -1.31 8.69
CA SER A 119 8.80 -1.98 7.95
C SER A 119 10.18 -1.37 8.14
N THR A 120 10.28 -0.05 8.20
CA THR A 120 11.57 0.65 8.19
C THR A 120 11.86 1.32 9.54
N PHE A 121 10.93 2.16 10.02
CA PHE A 121 11.12 2.88 11.27
C PHE A 121 11.23 1.93 12.47
N VAL A 122 10.44 0.85 12.51
CA VAL A 122 10.49 -0.13 13.62
C VAL A 122 11.89 -0.71 13.83
N VAL A 123 12.64 -0.97 12.75
CA VAL A 123 14.00 -1.50 12.84
C VAL A 123 14.93 -0.48 13.50
N SER A 124 14.87 0.78 13.09
CA SER A 124 15.66 1.84 13.68
C SER A 124 15.27 2.08 15.17
N TYR A 125 13.97 2.22 15.44
CA TYR A 125 13.45 2.45 16.79
C TYR A 125 13.83 1.31 17.75
N ALA A 126 13.62 0.06 17.34
CA ALA A 126 13.95 -1.10 18.14
C ALA A 126 15.45 -1.19 18.47
N THR A 127 16.33 -0.89 17.50
CA THR A 127 17.78 -1.02 17.69
C THR A 127 18.40 0.17 18.40
N THR A 128 17.95 1.40 18.12
CA THR A 128 18.58 2.61 18.68
C THR A 128 17.97 3.04 20.01
N THR A 129 16.67 2.85 20.20
CA THR A 129 15.95 3.32 21.39
C THR A 129 15.69 2.18 22.39
N LEU A 130 15.29 1.01 21.90
CA LEU A 130 14.87 -0.11 22.75
C LEU A 130 15.96 -1.17 22.95
N SER A 131 17.16 -1.00 22.33
CA SER A 131 18.31 -1.90 22.46
C SER A 131 18.06 -3.35 22.03
N TYR A 132 17.11 -3.59 21.11
CA TYR A 132 16.94 -4.89 20.49
C TYR A 132 18.12 -5.24 19.56
N GLN A 133 18.38 -6.52 19.40
CA GLN A 133 19.30 -6.99 18.38
C GLN A 133 18.73 -6.72 16.98
N LYS A 134 19.56 -6.24 16.06
CA LYS A 134 19.16 -5.94 14.69
C LYS A 134 18.54 -7.14 13.96
N SER A 135 19.05 -8.34 14.24
CA SER A 135 18.49 -9.60 13.70
C SER A 135 17.04 -9.81 14.12
N GLN A 136 16.72 -9.62 15.40
CA GLN A 136 15.35 -9.76 15.92
C GLN A 136 14.37 -8.77 15.25
N ALA A 137 14.79 -7.52 15.08
CA ALA A 137 13.98 -6.51 14.41
C ALA A 137 13.74 -6.86 12.92
N LEU A 138 14.77 -7.32 12.20
CA LEU A 138 14.66 -7.72 10.81
C LEU A 138 13.82 -9.00 10.63
N GLU A 139 13.97 -9.98 11.51
CA GLU A 139 13.18 -11.21 11.51
C GLU A 139 11.70 -10.91 11.73
N SER A 140 11.36 -10.02 12.68
CA SER A 140 9.98 -9.63 12.94
C SER A 140 9.33 -8.95 11.72
N VAL A 141 10.05 -8.06 11.03
CA VAL A 141 9.57 -7.41 9.81
C VAL A 141 9.42 -8.41 8.67
N THR A 142 10.36 -9.33 8.52
CA THR A 142 10.31 -10.39 7.49
C THR A 142 9.10 -11.30 7.71
N LEU A 143 8.85 -11.73 8.93
CA LEU A 143 7.66 -12.53 9.28
C LEU A 143 6.37 -11.74 9.07
N GLY A 144 6.33 -10.47 9.46
CA GLY A 144 5.20 -9.58 9.19
C GLY A 144 4.91 -9.46 7.70
N ALA A 145 5.94 -9.28 6.87
CA ALA A 145 5.80 -9.21 5.42
C ALA A 145 5.32 -10.53 4.81
N LEU A 146 5.78 -11.67 5.33
CA LEU A 146 5.36 -13.00 4.90
C LEU A 146 3.88 -13.24 5.21
N VAL A 147 3.45 -12.88 6.42
CA VAL A 147 2.04 -12.95 6.81
C VAL A 147 1.20 -12.00 5.95
N ALA A 148 1.66 -10.76 5.72
CA ALA A 148 0.96 -9.80 4.86
C ALA A 148 0.79 -10.34 3.43
N THR A 149 1.82 -11.00 2.88
CA THR A 149 1.77 -11.59 1.53
C THR A 149 0.62 -12.58 1.36
N VAL A 150 0.35 -13.39 2.40
CA VAL A 150 -0.76 -14.35 2.40
C VAL A 150 -2.08 -13.67 2.72
N MET A 151 -2.08 -12.73 3.66
CA MET A 151 -3.28 -12.04 4.12
C MET A 151 -3.87 -11.11 3.05
N ILE A 152 -3.05 -10.44 2.23
CA ILE A 152 -3.53 -9.52 1.20
C ILE A 152 -4.54 -10.19 0.24
N PRO A 153 -4.23 -11.30 -0.45
CA PRO A 153 -5.21 -11.95 -1.33
C PRO A 153 -6.40 -12.53 -0.57
N LEU A 154 -6.22 -13.05 0.65
CA LEU A 154 -7.32 -13.54 1.49
C LEU A 154 -8.29 -12.41 1.87
N MET A 155 -7.77 -11.24 2.25
CA MET A 155 -8.58 -10.07 2.55
C MET A 155 -9.22 -9.47 1.30
N GLY A 156 -8.56 -9.56 0.15
CA GLY A 156 -9.15 -9.24 -1.15
C GLY A 156 -10.37 -10.11 -1.43
N LEU A 157 -10.27 -11.42 -1.22
CA LEU A 157 -11.37 -12.36 -1.37
C LEU A 157 -12.50 -12.08 -0.36
N LEU A 158 -12.17 -11.79 0.89
CA LEU A 158 -13.15 -11.47 1.92
C LEU A 158 -13.88 -10.15 1.60
N SER A 159 -13.20 -9.18 1.00
CA SER A 159 -13.78 -7.89 0.60
C SER A 159 -14.87 -8.02 -0.46
N ASP A 160 -14.81 -9.06 -1.30
CA ASP A 160 -15.84 -9.35 -2.29
C ASP A 160 -17.18 -9.76 -1.65
N LYS A 161 -17.15 -10.30 -0.39
CA LYS A 161 -18.34 -10.69 0.38
C LYS A 161 -18.82 -9.57 1.32
N VAL A 162 -17.91 -8.93 2.03
CA VAL A 162 -18.21 -7.93 3.07
C VAL A 162 -18.47 -6.54 2.47
N GLY A 163 -17.89 -6.28 1.31
CA GLY A 163 -17.88 -4.96 0.66
C GLY A 163 -16.60 -4.18 0.97
N ARG A 164 -16.04 -3.54 -0.05
CA ARG A 164 -14.71 -2.91 -0.01
C ARG A 164 -14.64 -1.73 0.94
N GLN A 165 -15.64 -0.86 0.93
CA GLN A 165 -15.69 0.29 1.83
C GLN A 165 -15.75 -0.13 3.30
N LYS A 166 -16.58 -1.13 3.62
CA LYS A 166 -16.69 -1.65 4.99
C LYS A 166 -15.38 -2.30 5.45
N MET A 167 -14.77 -3.11 4.57
CA MET A 167 -13.48 -3.74 4.85
C MET A 167 -12.39 -2.69 5.10
N TYR A 168 -12.27 -1.69 4.22
CA TYR A 168 -11.30 -0.61 4.39
C TYR A 168 -11.51 0.13 5.71
N THR A 169 -12.75 0.58 5.99
CA THR A 169 -13.07 1.34 7.20
C THR A 169 -12.76 0.54 8.46
N LEU A 170 -13.20 -0.74 8.51
CA LEU A 170 -12.94 -1.60 9.65
C LEU A 170 -11.44 -1.78 9.89
N SER A 171 -10.68 -2.02 8.82
CA SER A 171 -9.23 -2.23 8.91
C SER A 171 -8.50 -0.97 9.38
N VAL A 172 -8.89 0.20 8.89
CA VAL A 172 -8.32 1.49 9.32
C VAL A 172 -8.61 1.78 10.78
N VAL A 173 -9.84 1.49 11.25
CA VAL A 173 -10.21 1.65 12.67
C VAL A 173 -9.42 0.68 13.54
N LEU A 174 -9.35 -0.61 13.17
CA LEU A 174 -8.59 -1.60 13.95
C LEU A 174 -7.10 -1.29 13.98
N LEU A 175 -6.52 -0.83 12.86
CA LEU A 175 -5.14 -0.37 12.81
C LEU A 175 -4.93 0.82 13.74
N GLY A 176 -5.84 1.80 13.73
CA GLY A 176 -5.79 2.96 14.62
C GLY A 176 -5.84 2.58 16.10
N LEU A 177 -6.73 1.67 16.46
CA LEU A 177 -6.83 1.15 17.83
C LEU A 177 -5.60 0.35 18.26
N PHE A 178 -4.89 -0.26 17.32
CA PHE A 178 -3.70 -1.05 17.60
C PHE A 178 -2.41 -0.23 17.70
N ILE A 179 -2.41 1.07 17.35
CA ILE A 179 -1.21 1.92 17.43
C ILE A 179 -0.60 1.92 18.83
N VAL A 180 -1.39 2.17 19.87
CA VAL A 180 -0.89 2.19 21.26
C VAL A 180 -0.47 0.79 21.72
N PRO A 181 -1.27 -0.29 21.58
CA PRO A 181 -0.84 -1.65 21.85
C PRO A 181 0.47 -2.04 21.14
N TRP A 182 0.67 -1.58 19.91
CA TRP A 182 1.89 -1.84 19.16
C TRP A 182 3.14 -1.30 19.87
N PHE A 183 3.14 -0.06 20.30
CA PHE A 183 4.23 0.53 21.06
C PHE A 183 4.43 -0.15 22.42
N LEU A 184 3.35 -0.45 23.14
CA LEU A 184 3.43 -1.16 24.41
C LEU A 184 4.03 -2.57 24.27
N LEU A 185 3.75 -3.28 23.17
CA LEU A 185 4.38 -4.56 22.88
C LEU A 185 5.87 -4.40 22.56
N LEU A 186 6.28 -3.34 21.88
CA LEU A 186 7.68 -3.05 21.62
C LEU A 186 8.42 -2.72 22.93
N ASP A 187 7.80 -1.98 23.84
CA ASP A 187 8.40 -1.58 25.14
C ASP A 187 8.58 -2.77 26.10
N THR A 188 8.01 -3.95 25.81
CA THR A 188 8.25 -5.16 26.62
C THR A 188 9.71 -5.61 26.61
N GLY A 189 10.52 -5.18 25.64
CA GLY A 189 11.93 -5.57 25.50
C GLY A 189 12.13 -7.03 25.13
N THR A 190 11.07 -7.78 24.80
CA THR A 190 11.14 -9.22 24.50
C THR A 190 11.08 -9.49 23.02
N GLY A 191 11.83 -10.50 22.54
CA GLY A 191 11.79 -10.93 21.12
C GLY A 191 10.37 -11.30 20.67
N TRP A 192 9.54 -11.88 21.55
CA TRP A 192 8.13 -12.15 21.27
C TRP A 192 7.28 -10.89 21.17
N GLY A 193 7.57 -9.86 21.95
CA GLY A 193 6.86 -8.60 21.91
C GLY A 193 6.99 -7.91 20.57
N ILE A 194 8.22 -7.74 20.07
CA ILE A 194 8.46 -7.14 18.75
C ILE A 194 7.90 -7.99 17.61
N MET A 195 8.00 -9.32 17.70
CA MET A 195 7.47 -10.23 16.70
C MET A 195 5.94 -10.13 16.62
N LEU A 196 5.26 -10.23 17.75
CA LEU A 196 3.79 -10.13 17.82
C LEU A 196 3.30 -8.76 17.36
N ALA A 197 3.94 -7.69 17.84
CA ALA A 197 3.61 -6.32 17.44
C ALA A 197 3.67 -6.16 15.90
N THR A 198 4.76 -6.62 15.29
CA THR A 198 4.98 -6.45 13.85
C THR A 198 4.07 -7.37 13.00
N ILE A 199 3.89 -8.62 13.41
CA ILE A 199 2.98 -9.55 12.69
C ILE A 199 1.56 -9.02 12.73
N VAL A 200 1.06 -8.57 13.88
CA VAL A 200 -0.32 -8.07 13.99
C VAL A 200 -0.48 -6.76 13.22
N ALA A 201 0.39 -5.76 13.44
CA ALA A 201 0.26 -4.46 12.79
C ALA A 201 0.46 -4.55 11.27
N PHE A 202 1.58 -5.11 10.83
CA PHE A 202 1.98 -5.15 9.44
C PHE A 202 1.34 -6.33 8.69
N GLY A 203 1.40 -7.54 9.28
CA GLY A 203 0.92 -8.75 8.63
C GLY A 203 -0.61 -8.84 8.56
N ILE A 204 -1.32 -8.46 9.61
CA ILE A 204 -2.77 -8.71 9.74
C ILE A 204 -3.58 -7.45 9.53
N LEU A 205 -3.27 -6.33 10.22
CA LEU A 205 -4.12 -5.15 10.21
C LEU A 205 -3.87 -4.22 9.01
N TRP A 206 -2.63 -4.12 8.54
CA TRP A 206 -2.29 -3.33 7.35
C TRP A 206 -2.69 -4.04 6.04
N ALA A 207 -2.60 -5.37 5.99
CA ALA A 207 -2.87 -6.15 4.80
C ALA A 207 -4.27 -5.92 4.18
N PRO A 208 -5.37 -5.86 4.94
CA PRO A 208 -6.69 -5.56 4.38
C PRO A 208 -6.80 -4.16 3.79
N VAL A 209 -6.13 -3.16 4.39
CA VAL A 209 -6.11 -1.78 3.86
C VAL A 209 -5.53 -1.79 2.44
N THR A 210 -4.36 -2.39 2.30
CA THR A 210 -3.66 -2.49 0.99
C THR A 210 -4.42 -3.37 -0.01
N ALA A 211 -5.02 -4.48 0.45
CA ALA A 211 -5.76 -5.42 -0.41
C ALA A 211 -6.92 -4.76 -1.16
N VAL A 212 -7.66 -3.87 -0.50
CA VAL A 212 -8.88 -3.28 -1.06
C VAL A 212 -8.68 -1.90 -1.69
N LEU A 213 -7.56 -1.23 -1.40
CA LEU A 213 -7.35 0.16 -1.81
C LEU A 213 -7.40 0.34 -3.34
N GLY A 214 -6.75 -0.55 -4.11
CA GLY A 214 -6.72 -0.47 -5.57
C GLY A 214 -8.10 -0.63 -6.21
N THR A 215 -8.89 -1.58 -5.71
CA THR A 215 -10.27 -1.83 -6.18
C THR A 215 -11.20 -0.70 -5.77
N LEU A 216 -11.09 -0.22 -4.53
CA LEU A 216 -11.87 0.90 -4.01
C LEU A 216 -11.64 2.17 -4.83
N CYS A 217 -10.39 2.54 -5.12
CA CYS A 217 -10.06 3.68 -5.95
C CYS A 217 -10.53 3.48 -7.41
N SER A 218 -10.54 2.25 -7.92
CA SER A 218 -11.05 1.96 -9.26
C SER A 218 -12.56 2.19 -9.39
N GLU A 219 -13.30 2.15 -8.29
CA GLU A 219 -14.75 2.45 -8.25
C GLU A 219 -15.05 3.95 -8.16
N ILE A 220 -14.11 4.76 -7.67
CA ILE A 220 -14.28 6.21 -7.53
C ILE A 220 -14.17 6.91 -8.88
N PHE A 221 -13.25 6.46 -9.76
CA PHE A 221 -12.97 7.11 -11.04
C PHE A 221 -13.70 6.46 -12.20
N SER A 222 -14.23 7.28 -13.12
CA SER A 222 -14.75 6.84 -14.41
C SER A 222 -13.64 6.27 -15.31
N ALA A 223 -13.99 5.36 -16.23
CA ALA A 223 -13.03 4.59 -17.01
C ALA A 223 -12.06 5.45 -17.86
N ASN A 224 -12.50 6.62 -18.34
CA ASN A 224 -11.71 7.53 -19.18
C ASN A 224 -10.56 8.24 -18.44
N VAL A 225 -10.67 8.46 -17.12
CA VAL A 225 -9.67 9.13 -16.29
C VAL A 225 -9.13 8.26 -15.15
N ARG A 226 -9.63 7.02 -15.01
CA ARG A 226 -9.33 6.11 -13.90
C ARG A 226 -7.83 5.93 -13.67
N TYR A 227 -7.08 5.61 -14.71
CA TYR A 227 -5.63 5.39 -14.58
C TYR A 227 -4.92 6.66 -14.09
N THR A 228 -5.18 7.78 -14.73
CA THR A 228 -4.54 9.06 -14.38
C THR A 228 -4.96 9.52 -12.99
N GLY A 229 -6.25 9.42 -12.65
CA GLY A 229 -6.78 9.84 -11.35
C GLY A 229 -6.22 9.01 -10.19
N ILE A 230 -6.20 7.68 -10.31
CA ILE A 230 -5.62 6.79 -9.31
C ILE A 230 -4.12 7.07 -9.16
N THR A 231 -3.38 7.17 -10.28
CA THR A 231 -1.94 7.42 -10.24
C THR A 231 -1.63 8.74 -9.54
N LEU A 232 -2.33 9.82 -9.88
CA LEU A 232 -2.14 11.12 -9.23
C LEU A 232 -2.44 11.05 -7.72
N GLY A 233 -3.59 10.49 -7.34
CA GLY A 233 -3.97 10.36 -5.94
C GLY A 233 -2.95 9.51 -5.16
N TYR A 234 -2.52 8.37 -5.71
CA TYR A 234 -1.53 7.50 -5.07
C TYR A 234 -0.19 8.18 -4.90
N GLN A 235 0.32 8.85 -5.93
CA GLN A 235 1.63 9.51 -5.84
C GLN A 235 1.60 10.70 -4.88
N LEU A 236 0.52 11.48 -4.85
CA LEU A 236 0.35 12.56 -3.88
C LEU A 236 0.29 12.01 -2.44
N GLY A 237 -0.55 11.00 -2.18
CA GLY A 237 -0.65 10.38 -0.86
C GLY A 237 0.66 9.72 -0.42
N ALA A 238 1.34 8.98 -1.32
CA ALA A 238 2.60 8.32 -1.03
C ALA A 238 3.75 9.33 -0.79
N ALA A 239 3.85 10.39 -1.58
CA ALA A 239 4.90 11.40 -1.41
C ALA A 239 4.73 12.17 -0.09
N LEU A 240 3.49 12.57 0.23
CA LEU A 240 3.21 13.37 1.43
C LEU A 240 3.26 12.56 2.72
N ALA A 241 2.85 11.31 2.70
CA ALA A 241 2.72 10.49 3.90
C ALA A 241 3.80 9.40 4.01
N GLY A 242 4.19 8.76 2.91
CA GLY A 242 5.11 7.63 2.95
C GLY A 242 6.57 8.06 3.03
N GLY A 243 7.03 8.88 2.07
CA GLY A 243 8.42 9.33 2.03
C GLY A 243 8.83 10.16 3.25
N THR A 244 7.89 10.87 3.86
CA THR A 244 8.13 11.69 5.06
C THR A 244 7.95 10.93 6.38
N ALA A 245 7.23 9.80 6.40
CA ALA A 245 6.87 9.11 7.63
C ALA A 245 8.07 8.71 8.52
N PRO A 246 9.15 8.08 8.01
CA PRO A 246 10.30 7.74 8.84
C PRO A 246 11.02 8.98 9.37
N LEU A 247 11.11 10.05 8.55
CA LEU A 247 11.74 11.31 8.96
C LEU A 247 10.96 12.00 10.08
N ILE A 248 9.64 12.08 9.92
CA ILE A 248 8.75 12.67 10.95
C ILE A 248 8.84 11.85 12.24
N ALA A 249 8.74 10.53 12.15
CA ALA A 249 8.78 9.67 13.33
C ALA A 249 10.14 9.75 14.05
N THR A 250 11.24 9.70 13.31
CA THR A 250 12.59 9.83 13.91
C THR A 250 12.81 11.23 14.49
N GLY A 251 12.35 12.27 13.80
CA GLY A 251 12.42 13.64 14.30
C GLY A 251 11.59 13.87 15.56
N LEU A 252 10.42 13.25 15.66
CA LEU A 252 9.58 13.29 16.86
C LEU A 252 10.27 12.57 18.03
N LEU A 253 10.83 11.37 17.82
CA LEU A 253 11.59 10.69 18.86
C LEU A 253 12.79 11.51 19.34
N ALA A 254 13.54 12.11 18.43
CA ALA A 254 14.70 12.94 18.79
C ALA A 254 14.29 14.19 19.58
N LYS A 255 13.14 14.79 19.24
CA LYS A 255 12.64 16.01 19.91
C LYS A 255 12.07 15.72 21.31
N TYR A 256 11.55 14.53 21.54
CA TYR A 256 10.88 14.15 22.79
C TYR A 256 11.61 13.03 23.53
N ASP A 257 12.95 13.02 23.44
CA ASP A 257 13.86 12.15 24.22
C ASP A 257 13.51 10.65 24.16
N GLY A 258 13.08 10.18 22.97
CA GLY A 258 12.71 8.78 22.74
C GLY A 258 11.26 8.43 23.09
N ASP A 259 10.44 9.39 23.54
CA ASP A 259 9.00 9.12 23.78
C ASP A 259 8.27 8.85 22.47
N TRP A 260 7.64 7.69 22.38
CA TRP A 260 6.89 7.24 21.21
C TRP A 260 5.49 7.88 21.08
N ARG A 261 4.94 8.46 22.14
CA ARG A 261 3.58 9.02 22.14
C ARG A 261 3.33 10.04 21.04
N PRO A 262 4.26 10.97 20.73
CA PRO A 262 4.11 11.87 19.59
C PRO A 262 4.05 11.12 18.22
N VAL A 263 4.77 10.00 18.08
CA VAL A 263 4.70 9.16 16.87
C VAL A 263 3.34 8.46 16.78
N ALA A 264 2.80 8.00 17.91
CA ALA A 264 1.45 7.45 17.97
C ALA A 264 0.37 8.47 17.56
N VAL A 265 0.51 9.73 18.01
CA VAL A 265 -0.37 10.84 17.58
C VAL A 265 -0.25 11.06 16.07
N TYR A 266 0.96 11.09 15.53
CA TYR A 266 1.18 11.21 14.08
C TYR A 266 0.46 10.10 13.30
N LEU A 267 0.60 8.85 13.72
CA LEU A 267 -0.13 7.71 13.12
C LEU A 267 -1.65 7.87 13.27
N GLY A 268 -2.13 8.34 14.43
CA GLY A 268 -3.54 8.67 14.65
C GLY A 268 -4.07 9.72 13.67
N VAL A 269 -3.27 10.73 13.34
CA VAL A 269 -3.62 11.74 12.31
C VAL A 269 -3.74 11.09 10.93
N THR A 270 -2.83 10.17 10.56
CA THR A 270 -2.93 9.46 9.26
C THR A 270 -4.20 8.61 9.17
N VAL A 271 -4.57 7.96 10.28
CA VAL A 271 -5.85 7.22 10.40
C VAL A 271 -7.05 8.14 10.23
N ALA A 272 -7.05 9.29 10.93
CA ALA A 272 -8.15 10.26 10.85
C ALA A 272 -8.34 10.83 9.42
N ILE A 273 -7.24 11.17 8.74
CA ILE A 273 -7.26 11.63 7.34
C ILE A 273 -7.91 10.57 6.44
N SER A 274 -7.53 9.32 6.59
CA SER A 274 -8.05 8.25 5.73
C SER A 274 -9.49 7.86 6.07
N LEU A 275 -9.91 7.96 7.34
CA LEU A 275 -11.31 7.82 7.73
C LEU A 275 -12.18 8.95 7.16
N LEU A 276 -11.67 10.18 7.16
CA LEU A 276 -12.35 11.30 6.51
C LEU A 276 -12.47 11.08 5.00
N ALA A 277 -11.39 10.62 4.35
CA ALA A 277 -11.38 10.35 2.92
C ALA A 277 -12.40 9.26 2.53
N ILE A 278 -12.48 8.14 3.28
CA ILE A 278 -13.48 7.09 2.99
C ILE A 278 -14.90 7.56 3.26
N PHE A 279 -15.12 8.39 4.27
CA PHE A 279 -16.41 9.01 4.52
C PHE A 279 -16.83 9.93 3.38
N CYS A 280 -15.91 10.76 2.85
CA CYS A 280 -16.17 11.57 1.66
C CYS A 280 -16.47 10.70 0.44
N ALA A 281 -15.68 9.61 0.23
CA ALA A 281 -15.91 8.68 -0.87
C ALA A 281 -17.29 8.03 -0.80
N SER A 282 -17.76 7.64 0.40
CA SER A 282 -19.08 7.00 0.57
C SER A 282 -20.27 7.92 0.23
N ARG A 283 -20.07 9.25 0.26
CA ARG A 283 -21.08 10.25 -0.09
C ARG A 283 -21.05 10.64 -1.57
N MET A 284 -20.02 10.26 -2.29
CA MET A 284 -19.97 10.48 -3.73
C MET A 284 -20.87 9.46 -4.43
N LYS A 285 -21.66 9.90 -5.41
CA LYS A 285 -22.37 8.97 -6.29
C LYS A 285 -21.33 8.19 -7.07
N SER A 286 -21.38 6.85 -7.01
CA SER A 286 -20.53 5.99 -7.83
C SER A 286 -20.62 6.46 -9.28
N ALA A 287 -19.46 6.61 -9.94
CA ALA A 287 -19.44 6.98 -11.35
C ALA A 287 -20.23 5.91 -12.14
N PRO A 288 -21.22 6.30 -12.97
CA PRO A 288 -22.05 5.35 -13.68
C PRO A 288 -21.16 4.49 -14.60
N ASP A 289 -21.17 3.18 -14.36
CA ASP A 289 -20.57 2.23 -15.30
C ASP A 289 -21.31 2.35 -16.64
N VAL A 290 -20.59 2.61 -17.72
CA VAL A 290 -21.14 2.74 -19.09
C VAL A 290 -21.92 1.48 -19.51
N ALA A 291 -21.65 0.33 -18.88
CA ALA A 291 -22.38 -0.92 -19.09
C ALA A 291 -23.82 -0.90 -18.50
N SER A 292 -24.02 -0.27 -17.33
CA SER A 292 -25.34 -0.23 -16.68
C SER A 292 -26.33 0.73 -17.36
N SER A 293 -25.84 1.76 -18.05
CA SER A 293 -26.69 2.70 -18.76
C SER A 293 -27.30 2.13 -20.05
N ARG A 294 -26.75 1.05 -20.62
CA ARG A 294 -27.33 0.36 -21.78
C ARG A 294 -28.39 -0.67 -21.41
N ALA A 295 -28.24 -1.35 -20.27
CA ALA A 295 -29.27 -2.28 -19.78
C ALA A 295 -30.56 -1.57 -19.36
N ALA A 296 -30.49 -0.29 -19.02
CA ALA A 296 -31.66 0.53 -18.65
C ALA A 296 -32.34 1.19 -19.86
N ARG A 297 -31.77 1.08 -21.09
CA ARG A 297 -32.32 1.64 -22.34
C ARG A 297 -32.68 0.58 -23.39
N ALA A 298 -32.49 -0.69 -23.08
CA ALA A 298 -32.94 -1.86 -23.84
C ALA A 298 -34.10 -2.55 -23.12
#